data_289eb0a6df2e4d744a460088d3ca8791
#
_entry.id   289eb0a6df2e4d744a460088d3ca8791
#
_cell.length_a   1.000
_cell.length_b   1.000
_cell.length_c   1.000
_cell.angle_alpha   90.00
_cell.angle_beta   90.00
_cell.angle_gamma   90.00
#
_symmetry.space_group_name_H-M   'P 1'
#
loop_
_entity.id
_entity.type
_entity.pdbx_description
1 polymer ?
#
loop_
_entity_poly.entity_id
_entity_poly.type
_entity_poly.pdbx_seq_one_letter_code
_entity_poly.pdbx_strand_id
1 'polypeptide(L)'
;PAIISDNTSNLGIPGHKFKNVYATYFKGTNVEVNSITSADPGNDITANGNLIVTGNLTVQGNVTAVNSTELTIEDKLITLASGAATAAEANGAGIFINGSGASVMYSSIGNKWVLNKVLDTGSNDIFTTGLFRGTATTAQYADLAENYVADREYEPGTVLEIGGEYEVTLAHPETNKIAGVVSTNPAYLMNSLCAGNNVVAVALQGRVPCKVTGKINKGDMLVSAGNGFAKATNQPKFGNIIGKSLENFDGTEGIIEVLVGRN
;
A
#
# COMPACT_ATOMS: atom_id res chain seq x y z
N PRO A 1 70.06 5.68 -24.07
CA PRO A 1 70.34 4.39 -23.47
C PRO A 1 69.06 3.82 -22.83
N ALA A 2 68.65 2.64 -23.25
CA ALA A 2 67.52 1.95 -22.64
C ALA A 2 68.02 1.21 -21.40
N ILE A 3 67.28 1.32 -20.27
CA ILE A 3 67.44 0.43 -19.14
C ILE A 3 66.62 -0.81 -19.49
N ILE A 4 67.29 -1.87 -19.92
CA ILE A 4 66.67 -3.17 -20.27
C ILE A 4 66.78 -4.06 -19.05
N SER A 5 65.64 -4.53 -18.52
CA SER A 5 65.51 -5.45 -17.41
C SER A 5 65.06 -6.80 -17.96
N ASP A 6 65.64 -7.88 -17.44
CA ASP A 6 65.32 -9.28 -17.74
C ASP A 6 64.14 -9.83 -16.96
N ASN A 7 63.20 -9.01 -16.51
CA ASN A 7 62.07 -9.36 -15.64
C ASN A 7 62.43 -9.68 -14.18
N THR A 8 63.70 -9.63 -13.81
CA THR A 8 64.18 -9.93 -12.46
C THR A 8 64.77 -8.72 -11.74
N SER A 9 64.94 -7.61 -12.46
CA SER A 9 65.62 -6.43 -11.98
C SER A 9 64.62 -5.37 -11.50
N ASN A 10 64.86 -4.79 -10.34
CA ASN A 10 64.11 -3.69 -9.79
C ASN A 10 64.66 -2.33 -10.25
N LEU A 11 63.79 -1.39 -10.58
CA LEU A 11 64.15 0.02 -10.69
C LEU A 11 64.06 0.66 -9.30
N GLY A 12 65.21 0.74 -8.60
CA GLY A 12 65.32 1.10 -7.18
C GLY A 12 65.28 -0.12 -6.26
N ILE A 13 65.76 0.06 -5.04
CA ILE A 13 65.78 -0.96 -3.98
C ILE A 13 65.21 -0.34 -2.67
N PRO A 14 64.82 -1.17 -1.67
CA PRO A 14 64.42 -0.69 -0.40
C PRO A 14 65.46 0.29 0.19
N GLY A 15 65.03 1.50 0.55
CA GLY A 15 65.93 2.57 1.03
C GLY A 15 66.52 3.48 -0.04
N HIS A 16 66.49 3.11 -1.34
CA HIS A 16 66.96 3.94 -2.44
C HIS A 16 65.85 4.07 -3.49
N LYS A 17 64.95 5.02 -3.28
CA LYS A 17 63.77 5.27 -4.14
C LYS A 17 64.03 6.44 -5.07
N PHE A 18 63.50 6.39 -6.27
CA PHE A 18 63.45 7.55 -7.14
C PHE A 18 62.51 8.60 -6.55
N LYS A 19 62.92 9.86 -6.54
CA LYS A 19 62.07 10.99 -6.12
C LYS A 19 60.94 11.19 -7.12
N ASN A 20 61.28 11.13 -8.41
CA ASN A 20 60.35 11.33 -9.50
C ASN A 20 60.67 10.35 -10.62
N VAL A 21 59.67 9.77 -11.25
CA VAL A 21 59.79 8.99 -12.50
C VAL A 21 58.88 9.67 -13.53
N TYR A 22 59.50 10.26 -14.58
CA TYR A 22 58.77 10.86 -15.70
C TYR A 22 58.66 9.81 -16.79
N ALA A 23 57.44 9.33 -17.05
CA ALA A 23 57.15 8.38 -18.10
C ALA A 23 55.91 8.77 -18.87
N THR A 24 55.92 8.64 -20.19
CA THR A 24 54.74 8.82 -21.01
C THR A 24 53.74 7.65 -20.81
N TYR A 25 54.27 6.47 -20.56
CA TYR A 25 53.47 5.25 -20.32
C TYR A 25 54.09 4.38 -19.23
N PHE A 26 53.26 3.88 -18.32
CA PHE A 26 53.56 2.74 -17.47
C PHE A 26 52.81 1.52 -18.02
N LYS A 27 53.53 0.48 -18.41
CA LYS A 27 52.94 -0.78 -18.88
C LYS A 27 53.43 -1.90 -17.96
N GLY A 28 52.52 -2.46 -17.16
CA GLY A 28 52.87 -3.54 -16.25
C GLY A 28 51.63 -4.35 -15.86
N THR A 29 51.85 -5.49 -15.18
CA THR A 29 50.77 -6.32 -14.67
C THR A 29 50.12 -5.69 -13.44
N ASN A 30 50.92 -5.08 -12.56
CA ASN A 30 50.48 -4.44 -11.34
C ASN A 30 51.17 -3.08 -11.16
N VAL A 31 50.42 -2.10 -10.62
CA VAL A 31 50.94 -0.82 -10.15
C VAL A 31 50.49 -0.67 -8.72
N GLU A 32 51.44 -0.72 -7.78
CA GLU A 32 51.17 -0.51 -6.34
C GLU A 32 51.57 0.92 -5.96
N VAL A 33 50.62 1.75 -5.59
CA VAL A 33 50.83 3.13 -5.24
C VAL A 33 49.92 3.55 -4.04
N ASN A 34 50.43 4.47 -3.23
CA ASN A 34 49.64 5.02 -2.12
C ASN A 34 48.54 6.00 -2.61
N SER A 35 48.77 6.66 -3.74
CA SER A 35 47.81 7.56 -4.34
C SER A 35 48.03 7.68 -5.85
N ILE A 36 46.95 7.89 -6.58
CA ILE A 36 46.96 8.29 -7.98
C ILE A 36 46.27 9.64 -8.05
N THR A 37 46.99 10.67 -8.48
CA THR A 37 46.47 12.04 -8.62
C THR A 37 46.80 12.57 -10.01
N SER A 38 45.88 13.36 -10.59
CA SER A 38 46.21 14.16 -11.78
C SER A 38 47.17 15.27 -11.39
N ALA A 39 48.23 15.45 -12.19
CA ALA A 39 49.19 16.53 -11.98
C ALA A 39 48.62 17.90 -12.34
N ASP A 40 47.68 17.95 -13.27
CA ASP A 40 47.04 19.15 -13.74
C ASP A 40 45.65 19.31 -13.12
N PRO A 41 45.38 20.42 -12.40
CA PRO A 41 44.04 20.67 -11.90
C PRO A 41 43.01 20.72 -13.04
N GLY A 42 41.98 19.92 -12.96
CA GLY A 42 40.91 19.84 -13.94
C GLY A 42 41.02 18.69 -14.97
N ASN A 43 42.12 17.89 -14.94
CA ASN A 43 42.20 16.69 -15.76
C ASN A 43 41.68 15.46 -15.01
N ASP A 44 41.01 14.59 -15.76
CA ASP A 44 40.46 13.36 -15.24
C ASP A 44 41.50 12.24 -15.10
N ILE A 45 41.30 11.35 -14.14
CA ILE A 45 41.94 10.03 -14.12
C ILE A 45 40.95 9.04 -14.76
N THR A 46 41.26 8.56 -15.95
CA THR A 46 40.36 7.69 -16.70
C THR A 46 40.80 6.22 -16.59
N ALA A 47 39.90 5.37 -16.13
CA ALA A 47 40.03 3.92 -16.24
C ALA A 47 39.29 3.44 -17.51
N ASN A 48 40.03 3.02 -18.54
CA ASN A 48 39.45 2.50 -19.81
C ASN A 48 39.04 1.02 -19.74
N GLY A 49 38.78 0.50 -18.57
CA GLY A 49 38.36 -0.87 -18.32
C GLY A 49 37.54 -0.93 -17.05
N ASN A 50 37.40 -2.12 -16.51
CA ASN A 50 36.68 -2.29 -15.23
C ASN A 50 37.52 -1.74 -14.08
N LEU A 51 36.88 -0.94 -13.23
CA LEU A 51 37.41 -0.51 -11.93
C LEU A 51 36.77 -1.42 -10.86
N ILE A 52 37.60 -2.24 -10.20
CA ILE A 52 37.15 -3.08 -9.08
C ILE A 52 37.71 -2.46 -7.79
N VAL A 53 36.82 -2.03 -6.90
CA VAL A 53 37.16 -1.53 -5.59
C VAL A 53 36.77 -2.60 -4.55
N THR A 54 37.78 -3.22 -3.90
CA THR A 54 37.54 -4.27 -2.91
C THR A 54 37.32 -3.74 -1.50
N GLY A 55 37.46 -2.44 -1.31
CA GLY A 55 37.20 -1.71 -0.07
C GLY A 55 36.14 -0.62 -0.28
N ASN A 56 36.15 0.39 0.57
CA ASN A 56 35.23 1.50 0.46
C ASN A 56 35.57 2.41 -0.72
N LEU A 57 34.59 2.77 -1.53
CA LEU A 57 34.68 3.84 -2.51
C LEU A 57 34.07 5.11 -1.92
N THR A 58 34.89 6.15 -1.73
CA THR A 58 34.41 7.47 -1.34
C THR A 58 34.55 8.44 -2.51
N VAL A 59 33.46 8.98 -2.99
CA VAL A 59 33.42 10.01 -4.03
C VAL A 59 33.10 11.35 -3.38
N GLN A 60 34.07 12.29 -3.43
CA GLN A 60 33.91 13.64 -2.92
C GLN A 60 33.81 14.60 -4.11
N GLY A 61 32.64 15.20 -4.28
CA GLY A 61 32.42 16.14 -5.38
C GLY A 61 30.98 16.65 -5.38
N ASN A 62 30.74 17.73 -6.13
CA ASN A 62 29.42 18.35 -6.21
C ASN A 62 28.44 17.59 -7.12
N VAL A 63 28.96 16.82 -8.08
CA VAL A 63 28.14 16.04 -9.01
C VAL A 63 28.80 14.70 -9.25
N THR A 64 28.08 13.64 -8.96
CA THR A 64 28.46 12.27 -9.34
C THR A 64 27.35 11.69 -10.21
N ALA A 65 27.69 11.26 -11.41
CA ALA A 65 26.79 10.57 -12.31
C ALA A 65 27.24 9.11 -12.47
N VAL A 66 26.31 8.18 -12.26
CA VAL A 66 26.47 6.76 -12.58
C VAL A 66 25.65 6.49 -13.83
N ASN A 67 26.32 6.40 -15.00
CA ASN A 67 25.67 6.06 -16.25
C ASN A 67 25.75 4.54 -16.43
N SER A 68 24.73 3.85 -15.99
CA SER A 68 24.58 2.40 -16.17
C SER A 68 23.17 2.05 -16.60
N THR A 69 23.00 0.91 -17.25
CA THR A 69 21.67 0.38 -17.58
C THR A 69 20.97 -0.18 -16.35
N GLU A 70 21.74 -0.55 -15.32
CA GLU A 70 21.25 -1.10 -14.07
C GLU A 70 22.17 -0.67 -12.91
N LEU A 71 21.56 -0.32 -11.78
CA LEU A 71 22.24 -0.10 -10.49
C LEU A 71 21.70 -1.11 -9.50
N THR A 72 22.51 -2.11 -9.15
CA THR A 72 22.17 -3.12 -8.13
C THR A 72 22.79 -2.73 -6.79
N ILE A 73 21.98 -2.71 -5.74
CA ILE A 73 22.39 -2.38 -4.37
C ILE A 73 22.01 -3.57 -3.48
N GLU A 74 22.99 -4.21 -2.86
CA GLU A 74 22.77 -5.33 -1.93
C GLU A 74 22.44 -4.87 -0.51
N ASP A 75 22.79 -3.63 -0.18
CA ASP A 75 22.51 -3.05 1.15
C ASP A 75 21.01 -2.88 1.39
N LYS A 76 20.60 -3.07 2.62
CA LYS A 76 19.20 -2.94 3.04
C LYS A 76 18.69 -1.49 3.05
N LEU A 77 19.60 -0.52 3.02
CA LEU A 77 19.29 0.89 3.21
C LEU A 77 20.04 1.78 2.22
N ILE A 78 19.32 2.68 1.58
CA ILE A 78 19.86 3.80 0.81
C ILE A 78 19.62 5.07 1.61
N THR A 79 20.69 5.75 2.02
CA THR A 79 20.58 7.03 2.72
C THR A 79 20.67 8.18 1.71
N LEU A 80 19.60 8.97 1.64
CA LEU A 80 19.57 10.21 0.86
C LEU A 80 19.72 11.41 1.80
N ALA A 81 20.34 12.49 1.30
CA ALA A 81 20.59 13.71 2.05
C ALA A 81 21.33 13.47 3.41
N SER A 82 22.35 12.60 3.42
CA SER A 82 23.08 12.22 4.61
C SER A 82 23.81 13.39 5.32
N GLY A 83 24.03 14.52 4.61
CA GLY A 83 24.59 15.74 5.17
C GLY A 83 23.57 16.70 5.78
N ALA A 84 22.26 16.41 5.68
CA ALA A 84 21.23 17.27 6.23
C ALA A 84 21.12 17.07 7.76
N ALA A 85 21.27 18.15 8.52
CA ALA A 85 21.11 18.15 9.98
C ALA A 85 19.65 18.38 10.40
N THR A 86 18.82 18.93 9.51
CA THR A 86 17.42 19.28 9.79
C THR A 86 16.49 18.79 8.70
N ALA A 87 15.20 18.66 9.03
CA ALA A 87 14.15 18.33 8.06
C ALA A 87 14.08 19.35 6.91
N ALA A 88 14.34 20.64 7.19
CA ALA A 88 14.35 21.69 6.16
C ALA A 88 15.47 21.51 5.16
N GLU A 89 16.65 21.08 5.59
CA GLU A 89 17.81 20.80 4.73
C GLU A 89 17.60 19.54 3.88
N ALA A 90 16.88 18.55 4.40
CA ALA A 90 16.51 17.32 3.67
C ALA A 90 15.34 17.54 2.67
N ASN A 91 14.72 18.73 2.65
CA ASN A 91 13.57 18.99 1.79
C ASN A 91 13.91 18.78 0.30
N GLY A 92 13.10 18.03 -0.40
CA GLY A 92 13.30 17.68 -1.80
C GLY A 92 14.18 16.44 -2.04
N ALA A 93 14.73 15.82 -0.98
CA ALA A 93 15.43 14.55 -1.14
C ALA A 93 14.46 13.44 -1.58
N GLY A 94 14.87 12.63 -2.54
CA GLY A 94 14.01 11.56 -3.05
C GLY A 94 14.49 10.97 -4.37
N ILE A 95 13.57 10.33 -5.07
CA ILE A 95 13.79 9.67 -6.36
C ILE A 95 13.03 10.47 -7.43
N PHE A 96 13.72 10.83 -8.49
CA PHE A 96 13.16 11.53 -9.64
C PHE A 96 13.43 10.75 -10.92
N ILE A 97 12.40 10.56 -11.75
CA ILE A 97 12.49 9.88 -13.04
C ILE A 97 12.44 10.92 -14.14
N ASN A 98 13.61 11.15 -14.75
CA ASN A 98 13.75 12.09 -15.86
C ASN A 98 12.88 11.66 -17.05
N GLY A 99 12.42 12.64 -17.83
CA GLY A 99 11.53 12.41 -18.98
C GLY A 99 10.04 12.29 -18.60
N SER A 100 9.68 11.52 -17.57
CA SER A 100 8.29 11.43 -17.09
C SER A 100 7.92 12.50 -16.06
N GLY A 101 8.92 13.12 -15.42
CA GLY A 101 8.74 14.00 -14.27
C GLY A 101 8.15 13.33 -13.02
N ALA A 102 8.09 12.00 -13.00
CA ALA A 102 7.60 11.26 -11.83
C ALA A 102 8.59 11.34 -10.67
N SER A 103 8.07 11.46 -9.44
CA SER A 103 8.92 11.57 -8.25
C SER A 103 8.25 11.04 -6.99
N VAL A 104 9.10 10.58 -6.07
CA VAL A 104 8.80 10.34 -4.65
C VAL A 104 9.79 11.15 -3.85
N MET A 105 9.33 12.24 -3.22
CA MET A 105 10.21 13.20 -2.56
C MET A 105 9.75 13.50 -1.13
N TYR A 106 10.72 13.69 -0.24
CA TYR A 106 10.44 14.16 1.10
C TYR A 106 10.09 15.66 1.09
N SER A 107 9.01 16.02 1.80
CA SER A 107 8.63 17.41 2.06
C SER A 107 8.73 17.70 3.55
N SER A 108 9.52 18.71 3.90
CA SER A 108 9.62 19.22 5.28
C SER A 108 8.33 19.92 5.71
N ILE A 109 7.51 20.40 4.76
CA ILE A 109 6.19 20.96 5.04
C ILE A 109 5.23 19.82 5.35
N GLY A 110 4.92 19.65 6.62
CA GLY A 110 4.08 18.57 7.11
C GLY A 110 4.79 17.22 7.31
N ASN A 111 6.12 17.19 7.18
CA ASN A 111 6.97 16.01 7.42
C ASN A 111 6.43 14.74 6.74
N LYS A 112 6.37 14.74 5.42
CA LYS A 112 5.70 13.70 4.63
C LYS A 112 6.44 13.35 3.34
N TRP A 113 6.18 12.16 2.83
CA TRP A 113 6.51 11.78 1.47
C TRP A 113 5.44 12.30 0.49
N VAL A 114 5.87 12.84 -0.64
CA VAL A 114 5.02 13.37 -1.70
C VAL A 114 5.26 12.58 -2.98
N LEU A 115 4.21 11.95 -3.47
CA LEU A 115 4.17 11.34 -4.79
C LEU A 115 3.43 12.30 -5.73
N ASN A 116 4.02 12.65 -6.86
CA ASN A 116 3.40 13.55 -7.83
C ASN A 116 2.67 12.82 -8.97
N LYS A 117 2.58 11.49 -8.88
CA LYS A 117 1.80 10.62 -9.76
C LYS A 117 0.89 9.74 -8.93
N VAL A 118 -0.08 9.12 -9.59
CA VAL A 118 -0.98 8.14 -8.96
C VAL A 118 -0.16 7.00 -8.35
N LEU A 119 -0.50 6.61 -7.14
CA LEU A 119 -0.02 5.37 -6.54
C LEU A 119 -0.96 4.24 -6.97
N ASP A 120 -0.48 3.37 -7.82
CA ASP A 120 -1.15 2.12 -8.20
C ASP A 120 -0.54 0.97 -7.40
N THR A 121 -1.35 0.32 -6.57
CA THR A 121 -0.94 -0.82 -5.75
C THR A 121 -1.32 -2.16 -6.41
N GLY A 122 -1.85 -2.12 -7.63
CA GLY A 122 -2.41 -3.29 -8.29
C GLY A 122 -3.60 -3.85 -7.50
N SER A 123 -3.51 -5.12 -7.11
CA SER A 123 -4.52 -5.80 -6.29
C SER A 123 -4.22 -5.81 -4.79
N ASN A 124 -3.22 -5.04 -4.32
CA ASN A 124 -2.83 -5.02 -2.91
C ASN A 124 -3.49 -3.87 -2.16
N ASP A 125 -3.77 -4.08 -0.87
CA ASP A 125 -4.34 -3.09 0.01
C ASP A 125 -3.32 -2.00 0.39
N ILE A 126 -3.84 -0.83 0.77
CA ILE A 126 -3.09 0.21 1.46
C ILE A 126 -3.46 0.11 2.94
N PHE A 127 -2.52 -0.41 3.76
CA PHE A 127 -2.72 -0.53 5.19
C PHE A 127 -2.17 0.69 5.93
N THR A 128 -2.98 1.25 6.84
CA THR A 128 -2.57 2.31 7.76
C THR A 128 -3.18 2.09 9.14
N THR A 129 -2.39 2.32 10.19
CA THR A 129 -2.89 2.35 11.57
C THR A 129 -3.39 3.73 11.98
N GLY A 130 -3.14 4.74 11.16
CA GLY A 130 -3.63 6.11 11.34
C GLY A 130 -4.90 6.37 10.52
N LEU A 131 -5.32 7.63 10.51
CA LEU A 131 -6.48 8.05 9.72
C LEU A 131 -6.14 8.11 8.22
N PHE A 132 -7.00 7.57 7.39
CA PHE A 132 -7.00 7.88 5.96
C PHE A 132 -7.67 9.23 5.74
N ARG A 133 -6.90 10.23 5.25
CA ARG A 133 -7.39 11.58 4.96
C ARG A 133 -7.35 11.81 3.45
N GLY A 134 -8.51 11.82 2.83
CA GLY A 134 -8.64 11.99 1.38
C GLY A 134 -10.11 12.08 0.99
N THR A 135 -10.36 12.30 -0.31
CA THR A 135 -11.70 12.23 -0.91
C THR A 135 -11.80 10.89 -1.64
N ALA A 136 -12.70 10.02 -1.19
CA ALA A 136 -13.10 8.83 -1.94
C ALA A 136 -14.33 9.18 -2.78
N THR A 137 -14.23 9.09 -4.10
CA THR A 137 -15.30 9.43 -5.03
C THR A 137 -16.10 8.22 -5.48
N THR A 138 -15.56 7.02 -5.30
CA THR A 138 -16.18 5.75 -5.71
C THR A 138 -15.91 4.66 -4.69
N ALA A 139 -16.87 3.75 -4.53
CA ALA A 139 -16.73 2.49 -3.82
C ALA A 139 -17.23 1.36 -4.73
N GLN A 140 -16.61 0.19 -4.65
CA GLN A 140 -16.99 -0.98 -5.46
C GLN A 140 -18.30 -1.59 -4.95
N TYR A 141 -18.49 -1.63 -3.64
CA TYR A 141 -19.67 -2.18 -2.98
C TYR A 141 -20.63 -1.07 -2.55
N ALA A 142 -21.87 -1.41 -2.20
CA ALA A 142 -22.94 -0.43 -2.15
C ALA A 142 -23.65 -0.32 -0.80
N ASP A 143 -23.14 -0.98 0.26
CA ASP A 143 -23.73 -0.90 1.60
C ASP A 143 -22.77 -0.36 2.66
N LEU A 144 -23.36 0.29 3.65
CA LEU A 144 -22.75 0.69 4.90
C LEU A 144 -23.12 -0.33 5.95
N ALA A 145 -22.12 -1.02 6.51
CA ALA A 145 -22.33 -2.02 7.55
C ALA A 145 -21.57 -1.67 8.84
N GLU A 146 -22.00 -2.27 9.93
CA GLU A 146 -21.36 -2.21 11.23
C GLU A 146 -21.20 -3.61 11.79
N ASN A 147 -20.06 -3.88 12.46
CA ASN A 147 -19.84 -5.13 13.17
C ASN A 147 -20.60 -5.16 14.49
N TYR A 148 -21.33 -6.24 14.71
CA TYR A 148 -22.04 -6.56 15.95
C TYR A 148 -21.64 -7.93 16.47
N VAL A 149 -21.66 -8.09 17.80
CA VAL A 149 -21.50 -9.40 18.43
C VAL A 149 -22.84 -10.14 18.37
N ALA A 150 -22.84 -11.31 17.79
CA ALA A 150 -24.01 -12.17 17.62
C ALA A 150 -23.95 -13.41 18.53
N ASP A 151 -25.10 -14.03 18.77
CA ASP A 151 -25.25 -15.27 19.56
C ASP A 151 -24.66 -16.50 18.82
N ARG A 152 -24.49 -16.42 17.50
CA ARG A 152 -23.89 -17.46 16.64
C ARG A 152 -23.42 -16.86 15.32
N GLU A 153 -22.76 -17.65 14.49
CA GLU A 153 -22.47 -17.28 13.11
C GLU A 153 -23.76 -17.21 12.28
N TYR A 154 -23.83 -16.21 11.40
CA TYR A 154 -24.93 -16.00 10.46
C TYR A 154 -24.38 -15.83 9.04
N GLU A 155 -24.98 -16.55 8.11
CA GLU A 155 -24.62 -16.40 6.70
C GLU A 155 -25.07 -15.05 6.13
N PRO A 156 -24.38 -14.52 5.11
CA PRO A 156 -24.82 -13.34 4.38
C PRO A 156 -26.28 -13.44 3.92
N GLY A 157 -26.94 -12.29 3.91
CA GLY A 157 -28.36 -12.20 3.55
C GLY A 157 -29.35 -12.49 4.69
N THR A 158 -28.87 -12.92 5.84
CA THR A 158 -29.73 -13.24 7.02
C THR A 158 -30.24 -11.97 7.67
N VAL A 159 -31.54 -11.89 7.95
CA VAL A 159 -32.19 -10.78 8.66
C VAL A 159 -32.01 -10.94 10.16
N LEU A 160 -31.46 -9.90 10.80
CA LEU A 160 -31.18 -9.88 12.24
C LEU A 160 -31.97 -8.77 12.94
N GLU A 161 -32.23 -8.97 14.25
CA GLU A 161 -32.78 -7.97 15.15
C GLU A 161 -31.83 -7.64 16.30
N ILE A 162 -31.99 -6.48 16.90
CA ILE A 162 -31.32 -6.08 18.14
C ILE A 162 -31.94 -6.87 19.30
N GLY A 163 -31.14 -7.64 20.01
CA GLY A 163 -31.59 -8.43 21.14
C GLY A 163 -30.88 -9.76 21.30
N GLY A 164 -31.44 -10.63 22.11
CA GLY A 164 -30.81 -11.86 22.53
C GLY A 164 -29.86 -11.68 23.70
N GLU A 165 -28.93 -12.60 23.87
CA GLU A 165 -27.90 -12.55 24.91
C GLU A 165 -26.77 -11.56 24.57
N TYR A 166 -26.60 -11.33 23.26
CA TYR A 166 -25.59 -10.43 22.70
C TYR A 166 -26.25 -9.21 22.03
N GLU A 167 -25.56 -8.53 21.13
CA GLU A 167 -26.08 -7.30 20.50
C GLU A 167 -27.16 -7.63 19.45
N VAL A 168 -26.95 -8.69 18.66
CA VAL A 168 -27.88 -9.10 17.60
C VAL A 168 -28.16 -10.59 17.63
N THR A 169 -29.36 -10.94 17.19
CA THR A 169 -29.85 -12.32 17.06
C THR A 169 -30.74 -12.47 15.84
N LEU A 170 -31.19 -13.70 15.57
CA LEU A 170 -32.09 -14.00 14.45
C LEU A 170 -33.43 -13.26 14.61
N ALA A 171 -33.83 -12.51 13.61
CA ALA A 171 -35.03 -11.69 13.67
C ALA A 171 -36.30 -12.56 13.79
N HIS A 172 -37.15 -12.23 14.77
CA HIS A 172 -38.49 -12.83 14.90
C HIS A 172 -39.44 -12.31 13.79
N PRO A 173 -40.52 -13.05 13.46
CA PRO A 173 -41.51 -12.56 12.52
C PRO A 173 -42.08 -11.20 12.92
N GLU A 174 -42.08 -10.25 11.99
CA GLU A 174 -42.63 -8.90 12.13
C GLU A 174 -42.12 -8.11 13.35
N THR A 175 -40.96 -8.46 13.88
CA THR A 175 -40.30 -7.73 14.96
C THR A 175 -40.16 -6.24 14.61
N ASN A 176 -40.24 -5.36 15.62
CA ASN A 176 -39.97 -3.95 15.48
C ASN A 176 -38.55 -3.54 15.92
N LYS A 177 -37.66 -4.52 16.07
CA LYS A 177 -36.27 -4.34 16.51
C LYS A 177 -35.26 -4.68 15.40
N ILE A 178 -35.62 -4.47 14.16
CA ILE A 178 -34.75 -4.81 13.04
C ILE A 178 -33.39 -4.14 13.20
N ALA A 179 -32.30 -4.93 13.19
CA ALA A 179 -30.94 -4.47 13.13
C ALA A 179 -30.51 -4.21 11.68
N GLY A 180 -30.80 -5.15 10.79
CA GLY A 180 -30.45 -5.09 9.38
C GLY A 180 -30.31 -6.47 8.76
N VAL A 181 -29.49 -6.54 7.71
CA VAL A 181 -29.20 -7.77 6.95
C VAL A 181 -27.71 -8.05 6.98
N VAL A 182 -27.30 -9.29 7.22
CA VAL A 182 -25.87 -9.65 7.18
C VAL A 182 -25.29 -9.36 5.81
N SER A 183 -24.31 -8.46 5.76
CA SER A 183 -23.63 -8.04 4.53
C SER A 183 -22.68 -9.12 4.01
N THR A 184 -22.46 -9.12 2.71
CA THR A 184 -21.45 -9.96 2.05
C THR A 184 -20.09 -9.28 2.03
N ASN A 185 -20.05 -8.04 1.52
CA ASN A 185 -18.86 -7.21 1.38
C ASN A 185 -19.29 -5.74 1.44
N PRO A 186 -19.25 -5.11 2.62
CA PRO A 186 -19.67 -3.72 2.73
C PRO A 186 -18.70 -2.76 2.04
N ALA A 187 -19.25 -1.70 1.45
CA ALA A 187 -18.45 -0.59 0.92
C ALA A 187 -17.72 0.17 2.03
N TYR A 188 -18.34 0.22 3.20
CA TYR A 188 -17.75 0.81 4.41
C TYR A 188 -18.18 0.00 5.62
N LEU A 189 -17.20 -0.47 6.39
CA LEU A 189 -17.43 -1.26 7.60
C LEU A 189 -17.06 -0.44 8.84
N MET A 190 -18.05 -0.17 9.65
CA MET A 190 -17.88 0.47 10.97
C MET A 190 -17.60 -0.58 12.04
N ASN A 191 -17.10 -0.10 13.19
CA ASN A 191 -16.76 -0.96 14.35
C ASN A 191 -15.86 -2.15 13.97
N SER A 192 -14.84 -1.88 13.12
CA SER A 192 -13.93 -2.92 12.59
C SER A 192 -13.07 -3.60 13.66
N LEU A 193 -12.96 -3.01 14.86
CA LEU A 193 -12.27 -3.57 16.03
C LEU A 193 -13.21 -4.33 16.98
N CYS A 194 -14.48 -4.49 16.61
CA CYS A 194 -15.44 -5.31 17.40
C CYS A 194 -14.86 -6.70 17.62
N ALA A 195 -14.85 -7.14 18.87
CA ALA A 195 -14.29 -8.43 19.27
C ALA A 195 -15.36 -9.28 19.98
N GLY A 196 -15.45 -10.53 19.60
CA GLY A 196 -16.40 -11.51 20.17
C GLY A 196 -16.21 -12.87 19.51
N ASN A 197 -16.89 -13.89 20.02
CA ASN A 197 -16.81 -15.23 19.43
C ASN A 197 -17.45 -15.29 18.04
N ASN A 198 -18.53 -14.53 17.85
CA ASN A 198 -19.25 -14.45 16.58
C ASN A 198 -19.48 -12.97 16.27
N VAL A 199 -18.70 -12.41 15.33
CA VAL A 199 -18.87 -11.02 14.86
C VAL A 199 -19.45 -11.06 13.45
N VAL A 200 -20.53 -10.32 13.24
CA VAL A 200 -21.22 -10.25 11.95
C VAL A 200 -21.32 -8.80 11.46
N ALA A 201 -21.06 -8.58 10.19
CA ALA A 201 -21.24 -7.28 9.55
C ALA A 201 -22.70 -7.12 9.14
N VAL A 202 -23.44 -6.22 9.80
CA VAL A 202 -24.84 -5.94 9.52
C VAL A 202 -24.97 -4.70 8.66
N ALA A 203 -25.56 -4.84 7.48
CA ALA A 203 -25.87 -3.72 6.60
C ALA A 203 -26.98 -2.87 7.22
N LEU A 204 -26.67 -1.61 7.46
CA LEU A 204 -27.58 -0.62 8.03
C LEU A 204 -28.23 0.24 6.94
N GLN A 205 -27.54 0.40 5.81
CA GLN A 205 -28.02 1.17 4.67
C GLN A 205 -27.33 0.75 3.38
N GLY A 206 -28.08 0.77 2.29
CA GLY A 206 -27.55 0.49 0.95
C GLY A 206 -28.08 -0.81 0.36
N ARG A 207 -27.42 -1.25 -0.69
CA ARG A 207 -27.83 -2.45 -1.44
C ARG A 207 -27.12 -3.69 -0.89
N VAL A 208 -27.91 -4.73 -0.59
CA VAL A 208 -27.40 -5.97 -0.04
C VAL A 208 -28.26 -7.15 -0.48
N PRO A 209 -27.66 -8.33 -0.79
CA PRO A 209 -28.43 -9.56 -0.94
C PRO A 209 -29.17 -9.91 0.36
N CYS A 210 -30.43 -10.28 0.26
CA CYS A 210 -31.27 -10.64 1.40
C CYS A 210 -32.01 -11.95 1.15
N LYS A 211 -32.02 -12.84 2.12
CA LYS A 211 -32.85 -14.06 2.09
C LYS A 211 -34.33 -13.68 2.19
N VAL A 212 -35.14 -14.18 1.26
CA VAL A 212 -36.55 -13.85 1.16
C VAL A 212 -37.42 -15.06 1.00
N THR A 213 -38.71 -14.91 1.35
CA THR A 213 -39.74 -15.94 1.20
C THR A 213 -41.03 -15.35 0.67
N GLY A 214 -41.78 -16.13 -0.12
CA GLY A 214 -43.08 -15.76 -0.68
C GLY A 214 -42.98 -14.80 -1.85
N LYS A 215 -44.12 -14.33 -2.32
CA LYS A 215 -44.21 -13.43 -3.46
C LYS A 215 -43.82 -12.01 -3.09
N ILE A 216 -42.91 -11.44 -3.84
CA ILE A 216 -42.39 -10.08 -3.68
C ILE A 216 -42.36 -9.40 -5.03
N ASN A 217 -42.87 -8.19 -5.13
CA ASN A 217 -42.71 -7.35 -6.31
C ASN A 217 -41.63 -6.29 -6.07
N LYS A 218 -40.95 -5.90 -7.12
CA LYS A 218 -39.99 -4.79 -7.06
C LYS A 218 -40.65 -3.54 -6.49
N GLY A 219 -40.02 -2.96 -5.45
CA GLY A 219 -40.50 -1.81 -4.71
C GLY A 219 -41.30 -2.15 -3.46
N ASP A 220 -41.69 -3.39 -3.24
CA ASP A 220 -42.39 -3.80 -2.01
C ASP A 220 -41.52 -3.55 -0.77
N MET A 221 -42.16 -3.09 0.32
CA MET A 221 -41.55 -3.02 1.62
C MET A 221 -41.40 -4.41 2.22
N LEU A 222 -40.26 -4.65 2.86
CA LEU A 222 -39.90 -5.93 3.45
C LEU A 222 -39.86 -5.87 4.96
N VAL A 223 -40.40 -6.90 5.60
CA VAL A 223 -40.35 -7.14 7.05
C VAL A 223 -39.80 -8.54 7.31
N SER A 224 -39.36 -8.82 8.53
CA SER A 224 -38.92 -10.17 8.90
C SER A 224 -40.06 -11.17 8.78
N ALA A 225 -39.80 -12.27 8.08
CA ALA A 225 -40.66 -13.46 8.08
C ALA A 225 -40.34 -14.42 9.23
N GLY A 226 -39.24 -14.16 9.96
CA GLY A 226 -38.61 -15.09 10.89
C GLY A 226 -37.57 -15.96 10.18
N ASN A 227 -36.83 -16.73 10.96
CA ASN A 227 -35.79 -17.65 10.47
C ASN A 227 -34.73 -17.04 9.55
N GLY A 228 -34.50 -15.73 9.68
CA GLY A 228 -33.51 -14.99 8.87
C GLY A 228 -33.98 -14.57 7.50
N PHE A 229 -35.25 -14.78 7.16
CA PHE A 229 -35.86 -14.39 5.90
C PHE A 229 -36.68 -13.10 6.01
N ALA A 230 -36.77 -12.38 4.90
CA ALA A 230 -37.69 -11.27 4.72
C ALA A 230 -38.90 -11.68 3.88
N LYS A 231 -40.02 -10.98 4.03
CA LYS A 231 -41.24 -11.10 3.22
C LYS A 231 -41.79 -9.73 2.88
N ALA A 232 -42.58 -9.61 1.84
CA ALA A 232 -43.32 -8.40 1.52
C ALA A 232 -44.38 -8.07 2.57
N THR A 233 -44.61 -6.77 2.79
CA THR A 233 -45.70 -6.26 3.60
C THR A 233 -46.36 -5.06 2.95
N ASN A 234 -47.69 -4.95 3.10
CA ASN A 234 -48.46 -3.76 2.79
C ASN A 234 -48.97 -3.02 4.05
N GLN A 235 -48.56 -3.51 5.24
CA GLN A 235 -48.88 -2.94 6.53
C GLN A 235 -47.61 -2.66 7.35
N PRO A 236 -46.77 -1.72 6.89
CA PRO A 236 -45.56 -1.38 7.62
C PRO A 236 -45.85 -0.77 8.97
N LYS A 237 -45.04 -1.16 9.96
CA LYS A 237 -45.08 -0.59 11.32
C LYS A 237 -43.72 0.08 11.61
N PHE A 238 -43.76 1.03 12.53
CA PHE A 238 -42.52 1.68 12.94
C PHE A 238 -41.51 0.66 13.52
N GLY A 239 -40.29 0.66 12.98
CA GLY A 239 -39.19 -0.19 13.42
C GLY A 239 -39.18 -1.62 12.83
N ASN A 240 -40.18 -2.02 12.02
CA ASN A 240 -40.20 -3.38 11.46
C ASN A 240 -39.73 -3.48 10.00
N ILE A 241 -39.47 -2.34 9.34
CA ILE A 241 -39.06 -2.32 7.93
C ILE A 241 -37.57 -2.59 7.82
N ILE A 242 -37.21 -3.61 7.02
CA ILE A 242 -35.84 -3.94 6.63
C ILE A 242 -35.40 -2.98 5.52
N GLY A 243 -36.26 -2.84 4.49
CA GLY A 243 -35.94 -2.08 3.29
C GLY A 243 -36.97 -2.31 2.20
N LYS A 244 -36.55 -2.05 0.94
CA LYS A 244 -37.38 -2.24 -0.25
C LYS A 244 -36.73 -3.23 -1.22
N SER A 245 -37.54 -4.09 -1.82
CA SER A 245 -37.07 -5.01 -2.86
C SER A 245 -36.63 -4.25 -4.11
N LEU A 246 -35.49 -4.63 -4.67
CA LEU A 246 -35.01 -4.16 -5.97
C LEU A 246 -35.37 -5.12 -7.12
N GLU A 247 -35.93 -6.29 -6.80
CA GLU A 247 -36.22 -7.36 -7.73
C GLU A 247 -37.62 -7.93 -7.51
N ASN A 248 -38.16 -8.62 -8.53
CA ASN A 248 -39.33 -9.45 -8.36
C ASN A 248 -38.90 -10.86 -7.93
N PHE A 249 -39.66 -11.46 -7.04
CA PHE A 249 -39.46 -12.83 -6.61
C PHE A 249 -40.81 -13.55 -6.47
N ASP A 250 -40.89 -14.78 -6.94
CA ASP A 250 -42.10 -15.63 -6.83
C ASP A 250 -41.64 -17.05 -6.54
N GLY A 251 -41.29 -17.32 -5.32
CA GLY A 251 -40.77 -18.60 -4.87
C GLY A 251 -40.99 -18.83 -3.38
N THR A 252 -40.69 -20.03 -2.91
CA THR A 252 -40.80 -20.37 -1.48
C THR A 252 -39.67 -19.71 -0.68
N GLU A 253 -38.43 -19.83 -1.14
CA GLU A 253 -37.25 -19.23 -0.52
C GLU A 253 -36.23 -18.87 -1.62
N GLY A 254 -35.48 -17.77 -1.42
CA GLY A 254 -34.46 -17.31 -2.33
C GLY A 254 -33.64 -16.16 -1.78
N ILE A 255 -32.78 -15.59 -2.61
CA ILE A 255 -31.99 -14.39 -2.30
C ILE A 255 -32.25 -13.37 -3.40
N ILE A 256 -32.56 -12.13 -3.02
CA ILE A 256 -32.75 -11.01 -3.92
C ILE A 256 -31.99 -9.78 -3.42
N GLU A 257 -31.74 -8.83 -4.30
CA GLU A 257 -31.20 -7.53 -3.96
C GLU A 257 -32.23 -6.66 -3.25
N VAL A 258 -31.86 -6.13 -2.10
CA VAL A 258 -32.69 -5.28 -1.25
C VAL A 258 -31.98 -3.96 -0.97
N LEU A 259 -32.70 -2.88 -1.02
CA LEU A 259 -32.26 -1.58 -0.52
C LEU A 259 -32.60 -1.49 0.95
N VAL A 260 -31.63 -1.74 1.84
CA VAL A 260 -31.76 -1.61 3.29
C VAL A 260 -31.63 -0.14 3.68
N GLY A 261 -32.32 0.27 4.72
CA GLY A 261 -32.21 1.60 5.30
C GLY A 261 -33.53 2.32 5.50
N ARG A 262 -33.45 3.62 5.66
CA ARG A 262 -34.61 4.45 6.00
C ARG A 262 -35.74 4.38 4.98
N ASN A 263 -36.91 4.19 5.49
CA ASN A 263 -38.19 4.23 4.76
C ASN A 263 -39.09 5.32 5.35
#